data_abbc0e9226991b78bce38af788ad1a2d
#
_entry.id   abbc0e9226991b78bce38af788ad1a2d
#
_cell.length_a   1.000
_cell.length_b   1.000
_cell.length_c   1.000
_cell.angle_alpha   90.00
_cell.angle_beta   90.00
_cell.angle_gamma   90.00
#
_symmetry.space_group_name_H-M   'P 1'
#
loop_
_entity.id
_entity.type
_entity.pdbx_description
1 polymer ?
#
loop_
_entity_poly.entity_id
_entity_poly.type
_entity_poly.pdbx_seq_one_letter_code
_entity_poly.pdbx_strand_id
1 'polypeptide(L)'
;IVKSVVPAGQYTINDTMAVLTDENGTDVNVTMIQKWPVKKAITCYKEKPRPFKLLETGVRTIDTVNPIVEGGTGFIPGPFGTGKTVLQHAISKQAEADIVIIAACGERANEVVEVFTEFPELVDPHTGRKLMERTIIIANTSNMPVAAREASVYTAMTIAEYYRSMGLKVLLMADSTSRWAQALREMSNRLEELPGPDAFQMDLSAIVANFYARAGFVHLNNNATGSVTYIGTVSPAGGNLKEPVTENTKKVARCFYALEQERADRKRYPAVNPIESYSKYIEYPEFQEYIAKHISPEWIEKVNEIKTRMLRGKEISEQINILGDDGVPVEYHVTFWKSELIDFVILQQDAFDAIDAVTPLQRQEFMLDRVVNVCRSEFKFDNFLEVMD
;
A
#
# COMPACT_ATOMS: atom_id res chain seq x y z
N ILE A 1 -30.08 -23.31 -10.98
CA ILE A 1 -30.86 -22.77 -12.12
C ILE A 1 -31.69 -21.60 -11.62
N VAL A 2 -31.80 -20.51 -12.38
CA VAL A 2 -32.70 -19.40 -12.05
C VAL A 2 -34.13 -19.82 -12.39
N LYS A 3 -34.99 -19.84 -11.37
CA LYS A 3 -36.41 -20.22 -11.51
C LYS A 3 -37.28 -19.01 -11.82
N SER A 4 -37.07 -17.91 -11.12
CA SER A 4 -37.78 -16.65 -11.31
C SER A 4 -36.96 -15.46 -10.85
N VAL A 5 -37.21 -14.30 -11.43
CA VAL A 5 -36.65 -13.00 -11.05
C VAL A 5 -37.80 -12.00 -11.05
N VAL A 6 -37.86 -11.12 -10.04
CA VAL A 6 -38.87 -10.06 -9.96
C VAL A 6 -38.65 -9.00 -11.03
N PRO A 7 -39.70 -8.37 -11.57
CA PRO A 7 -39.57 -7.27 -12.52
C PRO A 7 -38.96 -6.02 -11.86
N ALA A 8 -38.59 -5.04 -12.66
CA ALA A 8 -38.14 -3.74 -12.14
C ALA A 8 -39.25 -3.06 -11.33
N GLY A 9 -38.94 -2.57 -10.14
CA GLY A 9 -39.91 -2.01 -9.21
C GLY A 9 -39.25 -1.48 -7.93
N GLN A 10 -40.06 -1.10 -6.97
CA GLN A 10 -39.61 -0.72 -5.64
C GLN A 10 -39.80 -1.91 -4.68
N TYR A 11 -38.73 -2.31 -4.03
CA TYR A 11 -38.69 -3.46 -3.14
C TYR A 11 -37.99 -3.11 -1.83
N THR A 12 -38.34 -3.83 -0.78
CA THR A 12 -37.59 -3.75 0.48
C THR A 12 -36.37 -4.70 0.39
N ILE A 13 -35.39 -4.47 1.25
CA ILE A 13 -34.18 -5.30 1.30
C ILE A 13 -34.47 -6.78 1.67
N ASN A 14 -35.62 -7.05 2.29
CA ASN A 14 -36.04 -8.39 2.71
C ASN A 14 -36.88 -9.11 1.65
N ASP A 15 -37.33 -8.41 0.59
CA ASP A 15 -38.14 -9.02 -0.45
C ASP A 15 -37.33 -10.03 -1.25
N THR A 16 -37.96 -11.11 -1.69
CA THR A 16 -37.33 -12.10 -2.54
C THR A 16 -37.17 -11.56 -3.96
N MET A 17 -35.93 -11.30 -4.34
CA MET A 17 -35.58 -10.73 -5.65
C MET A 17 -35.48 -11.79 -6.76
N ALA A 18 -35.10 -13.01 -6.40
CA ALA A 18 -35.02 -14.16 -7.29
C ALA A 18 -35.22 -15.45 -6.53
N VAL A 19 -35.64 -16.48 -7.24
CA VAL A 19 -35.69 -17.84 -6.73
C VAL A 19 -34.74 -18.69 -7.58
N LEU A 20 -33.81 -19.35 -6.91
CA LEU A 20 -32.87 -20.28 -7.52
C LEU A 20 -33.24 -21.70 -7.12
N THR A 21 -33.14 -22.64 -8.02
CA THR A 21 -33.25 -24.08 -7.74
C THR A 21 -31.83 -24.66 -7.73
N ASP A 22 -31.42 -25.28 -6.64
CA ASP A 22 -30.12 -25.92 -6.47
C ASP A 22 -30.02 -27.24 -7.26
N GLU A 23 -28.90 -27.93 -7.19
CA GLU A 23 -28.67 -29.23 -7.85
C GLU A 23 -29.57 -30.35 -7.31
N ASN A 24 -30.06 -30.18 -6.08
CA ASN A 24 -30.97 -31.14 -5.41
C ASN A 24 -32.45 -30.86 -5.67
N GLY A 25 -32.76 -29.81 -6.44
CA GLY A 25 -34.14 -29.40 -6.72
C GLY A 25 -34.79 -28.56 -5.63
N THR A 26 -34.01 -28.05 -4.65
CA THR A 26 -34.51 -27.22 -3.58
C THR A 26 -34.52 -25.76 -4.01
N ASP A 27 -35.63 -25.07 -3.75
CA ASP A 27 -35.76 -23.64 -4.06
C ASP A 27 -35.07 -22.78 -2.97
N VAL A 28 -34.18 -21.88 -3.40
CA VAL A 28 -33.47 -20.93 -2.57
C VAL A 28 -33.93 -19.51 -2.92
N ASN A 29 -34.48 -18.80 -1.94
CA ASN A 29 -34.88 -17.42 -2.09
C ASN A 29 -33.67 -16.49 -1.95
N VAL A 30 -33.47 -15.62 -2.95
CA VAL A 30 -32.41 -14.62 -2.96
C VAL A 30 -33.02 -13.27 -2.62
N THR A 31 -32.52 -12.63 -1.57
CA THR A 31 -32.90 -11.28 -1.16
C THR A 31 -31.73 -10.30 -1.38
N MET A 32 -31.94 -9.02 -1.14
CA MET A 32 -30.85 -8.03 -1.17
C MET A 32 -29.90 -8.18 0.03
N ILE A 33 -30.27 -8.91 1.07
CA ILE A 33 -29.44 -9.18 2.25
C ILE A 33 -28.62 -10.42 1.99
N GLN A 34 -27.30 -10.29 2.15
CA GLN A 34 -26.36 -11.40 2.09
C GLN A 34 -25.68 -11.61 3.45
N LYS A 35 -25.72 -12.83 3.96
CA LYS A 35 -24.95 -13.23 5.14
C LYS A 35 -23.69 -13.95 4.68
N TRP A 36 -22.52 -13.36 4.96
CA TRP A 36 -21.25 -13.92 4.53
C TRP A 36 -20.30 -14.11 5.73
N PRO A 37 -19.66 -15.29 5.88
CA PRO A 37 -18.63 -15.50 6.90
C PRO A 37 -17.39 -14.67 6.55
N VAL A 38 -17.01 -13.71 7.40
CA VAL A 38 -15.92 -12.76 7.11
C VAL A 38 -14.55 -13.40 6.89
N LYS A 39 -14.31 -14.57 7.49
CA LYS A 39 -13.06 -15.34 7.27
C LYS A 39 -13.03 -16.11 5.94
N LYS A 40 -14.16 -16.25 5.25
CA LYS A 40 -14.26 -16.95 3.97
C LYS A 40 -14.11 -15.96 2.82
N ALA A 41 -13.15 -16.18 1.93
CA ALA A 41 -12.98 -15.36 0.75
C ALA A 41 -14.18 -15.43 -0.20
N ILE A 42 -14.51 -14.31 -0.85
CA ILE A 42 -15.50 -14.25 -1.93
C ILE A 42 -14.81 -14.60 -3.24
N THR A 43 -15.19 -15.74 -3.84
CA THR A 43 -14.57 -16.29 -5.06
C THR A 43 -15.51 -16.23 -6.26
N CYS A 44 -16.43 -15.27 -6.29
CA CYS A 44 -17.41 -15.10 -7.38
C CYS A 44 -16.78 -14.43 -8.60
N TYR A 45 -15.74 -15.01 -9.18
CA TYR A 45 -15.04 -14.51 -10.35
C TYR A 45 -14.67 -15.68 -11.28
N LYS A 46 -14.44 -15.37 -12.56
CA LYS A 46 -14.04 -16.34 -13.58
C LYS A 46 -12.59 -16.77 -13.42
N GLU A 47 -11.70 -15.79 -13.25
CA GLU A 47 -10.27 -16.00 -13.09
C GLU A 47 -9.61 -14.86 -12.31
N LYS A 48 -8.44 -15.13 -11.75
CA LYS A 48 -7.62 -14.18 -11.00
C LYS A 48 -6.21 -14.16 -11.59
N PRO A 49 -6.00 -13.37 -12.66
CA PRO A 49 -4.69 -13.26 -13.27
C PRO A 49 -3.71 -12.49 -12.40
N ARG A 50 -2.43 -12.54 -12.77
CA ARG A 50 -1.39 -11.73 -12.12
C ARG A 50 -1.66 -10.25 -12.39
N PRO A 51 -1.70 -9.39 -11.34
CA PRO A 51 -1.89 -7.97 -11.53
C PRO A 51 -0.65 -7.32 -12.15
N PHE A 52 -0.82 -6.40 -13.08
CA PHE A 52 0.26 -5.74 -13.81
C PHE A 52 0.03 -4.26 -14.09
N LYS A 53 -1.19 -3.78 -13.91
CA LYS A 53 -1.54 -2.40 -14.22
C LYS A 53 -1.17 -1.49 -13.05
N LEU A 54 -0.40 -0.43 -13.31
CA LEU A 54 -0.01 0.53 -12.28
C LEU A 54 -1.22 1.14 -11.58
N LEU A 55 -1.20 1.19 -10.26
CA LEU A 55 -2.09 2.02 -9.46
C LEU A 55 -1.39 3.36 -9.21
N GLU A 56 -1.86 4.42 -9.85
CA GLU A 56 -1.32 5.75 -9.66
C GLU A 56 -1.72 6.28 -8.28
N THR A 57 -0.73 6.58 -7.45
CA THR A 57 -0.91 7.10 -6.09
C THR A 57 -0.57 8.59 -5.96
N GLY A 58 0.05 9.20 -6.97
CA GLY A 58 0.53 10.57 -6.93
C GLY A 58 1.73 10.79 -6.02
N VAL A 59 2.23 9.74 -5.36
CA VAL A 59 3.40 9.78 -4.47
C VAL A 59 4.62 9.26 -5.21
N ARG A 60 5.61 10.12 -5.43
CA ARG A 60 6.80 9.82 -6.26
C ARG A 60 7.60 8.62 -5.77
N THR A 61 7.80 8.48 -4.47
CA THR A 61 8.51 7.32 -3.89
C THR A 61 7.82 6.00 -4.16
N ILE A 62 6.51 5.99 -4.33
CA ILE A 62 5.72 4.82 -4.67
C ILE A 62 5.70 4.66 -6.19
N ASP A 63 5.08 5.58 -6.91
CA ASP A 63 4.81 5.42 -8.33
C ASP A 63 6.09 5.31 -9.18
N THR A 64 7.13 6.11 -8.87
CA THR A 64 8.38 6.10 -9.62
C THR A 64 9.31 4.99 -9.15
N VAL A 65 9.56 4.89 -7.85
CA VAL A 65 10.66 4.06 -7.32
C VAL A 65 10.21 2.64 -6.99
N ASN A 66 9.05 2.49 -6.34
CA ASN A 66 8.54 1.20 -5.87
C ASN A 66 7.04 1.05 -6.18
N PRO A 67 6.65 0.94 -7.46
CA PRO A 67 5.25 0.98 -7.88
C PRO A 67 4.42 -0.16 -7.31
N ILE A 68 3.16 0.16 -6.99
CA ILE A 68 2.12 -0.80 -6.67
C ILE A 68 1.17 -0.90 -7.86
N VAL A 69 0.52 -2.05 -8.02
CA VAL A 69 -0.40 -2.31 -9.12
C VAL A 69 -1.84 -2.47 -8.63
N GLU A 70 -2.81 -2.24 -9.50
CA GLU A 70 -4.23 -2.52 -9.22
C GLU A 70 -4.40 -4.00 -8.86
N GLY A 71 -4.92 -4.28 -7.68
CA GLY A 71 -4.99 -5.65 -7.14
C GLY A 71 -3.69 -6.14 -6.52
N GLY A 72 -2.71 -5.26 -6.32
CA GLY A 72 -1.45 -5.58 -5.68
C GLY A 72 -1.53 -5.63 -4.15
N THR A 73 -0.44 -6.06 -3.54
CA THR A 73 -0.27 -6.13 -2.09
C THR A 73 0.98 -5.40 -1.66
N GLY A 74 0.83 -4.56 -0.64
CA GLY A 74 1.94 -3.83 -0.06
C GLY A 74 1.81 -3.68 1.45
N PHE A 75 2.89 -3.29 2.10
CA PHE A 75 2.82 -2.89 3.49
C PHE A 75 3.86 -1.83 3.85
N ILE A 76 3.54 -1.06 4.85
CA ILE A 76 4.30 0.10 5.33
C ILE A 76 4.71 -0.17 6.77
N PRO A 77 5.87 -0.78 7.03
CA PRO A 77 6.40 -0.87 8.38
C PRO A 77 7.17 0.39 8.74
N GLY A 78 7.09 0.76 9.99
CA GLY A 78 7.89 1.88 10.49
C GLY A 78 7.64 2.19 11.96
N PRO A 79 8.61 2.80 12.64
CA PRO A 79 8.44 3.29 14.00
C PRO A 79 7.30 4.30 14.14
N PHE A 80 6.91 4.57 15.36
CA PHE A 80 5.98 5.65 15.66
C PHE A 80 6.59 7.01 15.28
N GLY A 81 5.79 7.91 14.71
CA GLY A 81 6.25 9.26 14.34
C GLY A 81 6.95 9.38 12.98
N THR A 82 7.09 8.30 12.22
CA THR A 82 7.71 8.32 10.87
C THR A 82 6.75 8.74 9.75
N GLY A 83 5.52 9.17 10.08
CA GLY A 83 4.54 9.62 9.08
C GLY A 83 3.75 8.52 8.38
N LYS A 84 3.57 7.34 9.01
CA LYS A 84 2.73 6.24 8.44
C LYS A 84 1.34 6.71 8.07
N THR A 85 0.64 7.33 9.00
CA THR A 85 -0.73 7.80 8.81
C THR A 85 -0.82 8.87 7.73
N VAL A 86 0.14 9.81 7.70
CA VAL A 86 0.19 10.85 6.65
C VAL A 86 0.37 10.22 5.26
N LEU A 87 1.27 9.24 5.12
CA LEU A 87 1.46 8.54 3.86
C LEU A 87 0.21 7.76 3.44
N GLN A 88 -0.47 7.09 4.38
CA GLN A 88 -1.73 6.40 4.10
C GLN A 88 -2.83 7.36 3.66
N HIS A 89 -2.97 8.50 4.33
CA HIS A 89 -3.96 9.52 3.96
C HIS A 89 -3.65 10.08 2.57
N ALA A 90 -2.38 10.34 2.25
CA ALA A 90 -1.97 10.79 0.93
C ALA A 90 -2.34 9.78 -0.16
N ILE A 91 -2.04 8.49 0.05
CA ILE A 91 -2.40 7.42 -0.88
C ILE A 91 -3.94 7.32 -1.01
N SER A 92 -4.67 7.32 0.11
CA SER A 92 -6.13 7.20 0.12
C SER A 92 -6.82 8.33 -0.63
N LYS A 93 -6.30 9.56 -0.50
CA LYS A 93 -6.82 10.75 -1.15
C LYS A 93 -6.59 10.74 -2.66
N GLN A 94 -5.45 10.23 -3.09
CA GLN A 94 -4.92 10.45 -4.43
C GLN A 94 -4.99 9.22 -5.32
N ALA A 95 -5.05 8.00 -4.76
CA ALA A 95 -5.10 6.78 -5.54
C ALA A 95 -6.32 6.72 -6.46
N GLU A 96 -6.09 6.28 -7.68
CA GLU A 96 -7.14 6.04 -8.66
C GLU A 96 -7.93 4.77 -8.29
N ALA A 97 -8.85 4.91 -7.33
CA ALA A 97 -9.72 3.84 -6.87
C ALA A 97 -11.17 4.32 -6.81
N ASP A 98 -12.11 3.42 -7.12
CA ASP A 98 -13.55 3.73 -7.03
C ASP A 98 -14.00 3.79 -5.57
N ILE A 99 -13.49 2.87 -4.74
CA ILE A 99 -13.80 2.76 -3.31
C ILE A 99 -12.49 2.68 -2.52
N VAL A 100 -12.42 3.47 -1.45
CA VAL A 100 -11.35 3.42 -0.46
C VAL A 100 -11.92 2.87 0.84
N ILE A 101 -11.28 1.86 1.41
CA ILE A 101 -11.66 1.29 2.70
C ILE A 101 -10.51 1.49 3.67
N ILE A 102 -10.80 2.14 4.79
CA ILE A 102 -9.84 2.35 5.88
C ILE A 102 -10.25 1.48 7.06
N ALA A 103 -9.43 0.51 7.40
CA ALA A 103 -9.63 -0.36 8.54
C ALA A 103 -8.69 0.06 9.68
N ALA A 104 -9.20 0.84 10.63
CA ALA A 104 -8.49 1.12 11.88
C ALA A 104 -8.63 -0.09 12.79
N CYS A 105 -7.53 -0.76 13.10
CA CYS A 105 -7.51 -1.99 13.89
C CYS A 105 -6.77 -1.78 15.21
N GLY A 106 -7.52 -1.62 16.29
CA GLY A 106 -6.97 -1.43 17.63
C GLY A 106 -6.26 -0.10 17.85
N GLU A 107 -6.57 0.91 17.03
CA GLU A 107 -5.97 2.23 17.11
C GLU A 107 -6.48 3.05 18.31
N ARG A 108 -5.77 4.11 18.64
CA ARG A 108 -6.18 5.00 19.72
C ARG A 108 -7.43 5.77 19.29
N ALA A 109 -8.32 6.00 20.25
CA ALA A 109 -9.59 6.68 19.96
C ALA A 109 -9.38 8.08 19.31
N ASN A 110 -8.37 8.83 19.74
CA ASN A 110 -8.05 10.14 19.17
C ASN A 110 -7.58 10.06 17.70
N GLU A 111 -6.77 9.06 17.33
CA GLU A 111 -6.35 8.84 15.94
C GLU A 111 -7.54 8.48 15.04
N VAL A 112 -8.47 7.68 15.56
CA VAL A 112 -9.71 7.35 14.84
C VAL A 112 -10.60 8.58 14.68
N VAL A 113 -10.72 9.43 15.72
CA VAL A 113 -11.49 10.69 15.66
C VAL A 113 -10.87 11.65 14.64
N GLU A 114 -9.54 11.73 14.55
CA GLU A 114 -8.84 12.54 13.55
C GLU A 114 -9.25 12.14 12.13
N VAL A 115 -9.26 10.86 11.81
CA VAL A 115 -9.76 10.35 10.51
C VAL A 115 -11.22 10.77 10.26
N PHE A 116 -12.10 10.67 11.26
CA PHE A 116 -13.50 11.05 11.13
C PHE A 116 -13.70 12.56 10.99
N THR A 117 -12.81 13.39 11.48
CA THR A 117 -12.89 14.85 11.36
C THR A 117 -12.24 15.38 10.09
N GLU A 118 -11.11 14.81 9.67
CA GLU A 118 -10.37 15.27 8.50
C GLU A 118 -10.95 14.78 7.16
N PHE A 119 -11.30 13.47 7.07
CA PHE A 119 -11.77 12.89 5.80
C PHE A 119 -13.03 13.57 5.22
N PRO A 120 -14.02 13.99 6.00
CA PRO A 120 -15.18 14.70 5.46
C PRO A 120 -14.86 16.06 4.83
N GLU A 121 -13.75 16.68 5.24
CA GLU A 121 -13.31 17.97 4.70
C GLU A 121 -12.46 17.84 3.43
N LEU A 122 -11.88 16.66 3.21
CA LEU A 122 -11.05 16.39 2.04
C LEU A 122 -11.89 16.28 0.77
N VAL A 123 -11.35 16.85 -0.31
CA VAL A 123 -11.93 16.78 -1.65
C VAL A 123 -11.14 15.77 -2.48
N ASP A 124 -11.84 14.89 -3.18
CA ASP A 124 -11.26 13.96 -4.13
C ASP A 124 -10.73 14.73 -5.36
N PRO A 125 -9.43 14.67 -5.64
CA PRO A 125 -8.85 15.42 -6.76
C PRO A 125 -9.35 14.93 -8.14
N HIS A 126 -9.84 13.70 -8.25
CA HIS A 126 -10.32 13.13 -9.52
C HIS A 126 -11.76 13.55 -9.85
N THR A 127 -12.61 13.64 -8.85
CA THR A 127 -14.06 13.88 -9.05
C THR A 127 -14.52 15.26 -8.59
N GLY A 128 -13.72 15.96 -7.78
CA GLY A 128 -14.10 17.24 -7.14
C GLY A 128 -15.17 17.09 -6.04
N ARG A 129 -15.56 15.86 -5.70
CA ARG A 129 -16.54 15.57 -4.64
C ARG A 129 -15.84 15.35 -3.30
N LYS A 130 -16.63 15.26 -2.23
CA LYS A 130 -16.09 14.90 -0.92
C LYS A 130 -15.49 13.49 -0.95
N LEU A 131 -14.29 13.31 -0.40
CA LEU A 131 -13.60 12.02 -0.35
C LEU A 131 -14.42 10.96 0.38
N MET A 132 -15.21 11.36 1.38
CA MET A 132 -16.12 10.47 2.12
C MET A 132 -17.20 9.81 1.26
N GLU A 133 -17.55 10.35 0.10
CA GLU A 133 -18.54 9.71 -0.80
C GLU A 133 -18.06 8.38 -1.35
N ARG A 134 -16.73 8.18 -1.44
CA ARG A 134 -16.12 6.90 -1.89
C ARG A 134 -15.36 6.17 -0.78
N THR A 135 -15.47 6.61 0.48
CA THR A 135 -14.66 6.07 1.58
C THR A 135 -15.55 5.31 2.57
N ILE A 136 -15.10 4.12 2.97
CA ILE A 136 -15.70 3.31 4.03
C ILE A 136 -14.68 3.22 5.16
N ILE A 137 -15.08 3.60 6.37
CA ILE A 137 -14.23 3.54 7.55
C ILE A 137 -14.74 2.45 8.50
N ILE A 138 -13.88 1.49 8.82
CA ILE A 138 -14.14 0.46 9.81
C ILE A 138 -13.26 0.76 11.02
N ALA A 139 -13.89 1.34 12.04
CA ALA A 139 -13.21 1.79 13.24
C ALA A 139 -13.26 0.75 14.34
N ASN A 140 -12.11 0.21 14.71
CA ASN A 140 -11.92 -0.59 15.89
C ASN A 140 -10.86 0.08 16.78
N THR A 141 -11.26 0.49 17.96
CA THR A 141 -10.37 1.16 18.93
C THR A 141 -9.74 0.18 19.89
N SER A 142 -8.66 0.58 20.55
CA SER A 142 -7.86 -0.27 21.44
C SER A 142 -8.61 -0.78 22.67
N ASN A 143 -9.71 -0.13 23.05
CA ASN A 143 -10.56 -0.52 24.18
C ASN A 143 -11.68 -1.53 23.82
N MET A 144 -11.84 -1.86 22.53
CA MET A 144 -12.81 -2.84 22.08
C MET A 144 -12.33 -4.29 22.34
N PRO A 145 -13.27 -5.27 22.43
CA PRO A 145 -12.91 -6.66 22.64
C PRO A 145 -11.95 -7.22 21.61
N VAL A 146 -11.09 -8.16 22.04
CA VAL A 146 -10.07 -8.79 21.17
C VAL A 146 -10.70 -9.46 19.93
N ALA A 147 -11.81 -10.16 20.09
CA ALA A 147 -12.53 -10.80 19.00
C ALA A 147 -13.03 -9.77 17.95
N ALA A 148 -13.49 -8.60 18.39
CA ALA A 148 -13.88 -7.52 17.49
C ALA A 148 -12.68 -6.95 16.73
N ARG A 149 -11.51 -6.87 17.39
CA ARG A 149 -10.25 -6.44 16.76
C ARG A 149 -9.81 -7.43 15.70
N GLU A 150 -9.84 -8.73 15.99
CA GLU A 150 -9.55 -9.77 15.00
C GLU A 150 -10.50 -9.69 13.81
N ALA A 151 -11.82 -9.58 14.07
CA ALA A 151 -12.83 -9.57 13.03
C ALA A 151 -12.81 -8.32 12.13
N SER A 152 -12.35 -7.16 12.63
CA SER A 152 -12.43 -5.88 11.91
C SER A 152 -11.69 -5.91 10.56
N VAL A 153 -10.52 -6.49 10.52
CA VAL A 153 -9.69 -6.57 9.29
C VAL A 153 -10.32 -7.53 8.28
N TYR A 154 -10.85 -8.67 8.75
CA TYR A 154 -11.59 -9.60 7.89
C TYR A 154 -12.88 -8.98 7.34
N THR A 155 -13.60 -8.22 8.16
CA THR A 155 -14.81 -7.49 7.74
C THR A 155 -14.47 -6.49 6.64
N ALA A 156 -13.40 -5.72 6.79
CA ALA A 156 -12.92 -4.79 5.80
C ALA A 156 -12.59 -5.48 4.47
N MET A 157 -11.88 -6.60 4.53
CA MET A 157 -11.54 -7.38 3.34
C MET A 157 -12.78 -7.96 2.66
N THR A 158 -13.76 -8.45 3.43
CA THR A 158 -15.01 -8.98 2.87
C THR A 158 -15.80 -7.89 2.15
N ILE A 159 -15.89 -6.69 2.71
CA ILE A 159 -16.52 -5.54 2.05
C ILE A 159 -15.76 -5.17 0.77
N ALA A 160 -14.42 -5.18 0.81
CA ALA A 160 -13.60 -4.92 -0.37
C ALA A 160 -13.86 -5.94 -1.49
N GLU A 161 -13.91 -7.22 -1.15
CA GLU A 161 -14.23 -8.30 -2.10
C GLU A 161 -15.66 -8.19 -2.66
N TYR A 162 -16.61 -7.74 -1.86
CA TYR A 162 -17.98 -7.49 -2.31
C TYR A 162 -18.01 -6.42 -3.41
N TYR A 163 -17.36 -5.28 -3.21
CA TYR A 163 -17.26 -4.24 -4.23
C TYR A 163 -16.45 -4.67 -5.45
N ARG A 164 -15.38 -5.45 -5.24
CA ARG A 164 -14.64 -6.07 -6.35
C ARG A 164 -15.54 -6.94 -7.23
N SER A 165 -16.46 -7.69 -6.61
CA SER A 165 -17.41 -8.54 -7.33
C SER A 165 -18.45 -7.74 -8.13
N MET A 166 -18.57 -6.44 -7.88
CA MET A 166 -19.36 -5.50 -8.68
C MET A 166 -18.57 -4.89 -9.85
N GLY A 167 -17.28 -5.20 -9.99
CA GLY A 167 -16.42 -4.65 -11.03
C GLY A 167 -15.75 -3.32 -10.64
N LEU A 168 -15.64 -3.02 -9.36
CA LEU A 168 -15.03 -1.81 -8.86
C LEU A 168 -13.57 -2.01 -8.46
N LYS A 169 -12.79 -0.93 -8.55
CA LYS A 169 -11.41 -0.86 -8.06
C LYS A 169 -11.44 -0.43 -6.59
N VAL A 170 -11.01 -1.31 -5.70
CA VAL A 170 -11.02 -1.05 -4.27
C VAL A 170 -9.60 -0.94 -3.74
N LEU A 171 -9.32 0.12 -3.00
CA LEU A 171 -8.12 0.27 -2.19
C LEU A 171 -8.48 0.02 -0.73
N LEU A 172 -7.91 -1.02 -0.14
CA LEU A 172 -8.05 -1.34 1.28
C LEU A 172 -6.76 -1.02 2.02
N MET A 173 -6.86 -0.12 2.98
CA MET A 173 -5.77 0.24 3.88
C MET A 173 -6.09 -0.20 5.30
N ALA A 174 -5.16 -0.89 5.94
CA ALA A 174 -5.33 -1.37 7.32
C ALA A 174 -4.25 -0.77 8.24
N ASP A 175 -4.67 -0.08 9.30
CA ASP A 175 -3.83 0.49 10.34
C ASP A 175 -4.26 0.01 11.72
N SER A 176 -3.48 -0.76 12.50
CA SER A 176 -2.25 -1.42 12.06
C SER A 176 -2.44 -2.95 12.11
N THR A 177 -1.85 -3.63 11.15
CA THR A 177 -1.89 -5.11 11.13
C THR A 177 -1.12 -5.73 12.30
N SER A 178 -0.21 -4.99 12.95
CA SER A 178 0.42 -5.42 14.21
C SER A 178 -0.61 -5.65 15.32
N ARG A 179 -1.61 -4.78 15.41
CA ARG A 179 -2.69 -4.92 16.40
C ARG A 179 -3.61 -6.11 16.10
N TRP A 180 -3.83 -6.37 14.82
CA TRP A 180 -4.52 -7.58 14.38
C TRP A 180 -3.73 -8.84 14.77
N ALA A 181 -2.43 -8.89 14.52
CA ALA A 181 -1.57 -10.00 14.91
C ALA A 181 -1.52 -10.19 16.44
N GLN A 182 -1.53 -9.09 17.22
CA GLN A 182 -1.67 -9.16 18.68
C GLN A 182 -3.01 -9.80 19.10
N ALA A 183 -4.11 -9.44 18.44
CA ALA A 183 -5.41 -10.05 18.72
C ALA A 183 -5.39 -11.56 18.44
N LEU A 184 -4.80 -11.99 17.33
CA LEU A 184 -4.60 -13.40 17.01
C LEU A 184 -3.79 -14.12 18.10
N ARG A 185 -2.68 -13.52 18.56
CA ARG A 185 -1.87 -14.06 19.66
C ARG A 185 -2.65 -14.18 20.97
N GLU A 186 -3.44 -13.16 21.34
CA GLU A 186 -4.26 -13.19 22.55
C GLU A 186 -5.34 -14.28 22.48
N MET A 187 -5.95 -14.48 21.31
CA MET A 187 -6.94 -15.55 21.11
C MET A 187 -6.31 -16.93 21.20
N SER A 188 -5.19 -17.17 20.53
CA SER A 188 -4.44 -18.41 20.57
C SER A 188 -4.01 -18.78 22.02
N ASN A 189 -3.49 -17.80 22.76
CA ASN A 189 -3.11 -17.99 24.15
C ASN A 189 -4.31 -18.35 25.05
N ARG A 190 -5.51 -17.80 24.81
CA ARG A 190 -6.72 -18.16 25.54
C ARG A 190 -7.25 -19.54 25.20
N LEU A 191 -6.94 -20.04 24.00
CA LEU A 191 -7.27 -21.40 23.56
C LEU A 191 -6.20 -22.42 23.96
N GLU A 192 -5.15 -21.98 24.68
CA GLU A 192 -4.05 -22.82 25.15
C GLU A 192 -3.31 -23.54 24.00
N GLU A 193 -3.25 -22.90 22.82
CA GLU A 193 -2.50 -23.41 21.68
C GLU A 193 -0.99 -23.32 21.93
N LEU A 194 -0.23 -24.20 21.30
CA LEU A 194 1.23 -24.19 21.42
C LEU A 194 1.82 -22.90 20.83
N PRO A 195 2.61 -22.13 21.61
CA PRO A 195 3.19 -20.90 21.13
C PRO A 195 4.34 -21.13 20.16
N GLY A 196 4.39 -20.33 19.11
CA GLY A 196 5.53 -20.16 18.21
C GLY A 196 6.49 -19.05 18.66
N PRO A 197 7.33 -18.51 17.74
CA PRO A 197 8.25 -17.43 18.03
C PRO A 197 7.53 -16.18 18.58
N ASP A 198 8.11 -15.55 19.60
CA ASP A 198 7.57 -14.38 20.29
C ASP A 198 6.14 -14.58 20.82
N ALA A 199 5.81 -15.81 21.20
CA ALA A 199 4.47 -16.23 21.68
C ALA A 199 3.33 -15.98 20.67
N PHE A 200 3.62 -15.84 19.39
CA PHE A 200 2.62 -15.91 18.32
C PHE A 200 2.23 -17.36 18.05
N GLN A 201 1.08 -17.57 17.44
CA GLN A 201 0.66 -18.89 17.01
C GLN A 201 1.58 -19.44 15.90
N MET A 202 1.74 -20.76 15.87
CA MET A 202 2.64 -21.43 14.91
C MET A 202 2.21 -21.24 13.45
N ASP A 203 0.93 -21.06 13.19
CA ASP A 203 0.34 -20.88 11.86
C ASP A 203 0.20 -19.40 11.42
N LEU A 204 0.79 -18.44 12.16
CA LEU A 204 0.74 -17.01 11.83
C LEU A 204 1.10 -16.74 10.35
N SER A 205 2.12 -17.43 9.84
CA SER A 205 2.55 -17.27 8.44
C SER A 205 1.47 -17.68 7.45
N ALA A 206 0.74 -18.76 7.75
CA ALA A 206 -0.35 -19.25 6.91
C ALA A 206 -1.56 -18.30 6.97
N ILE A 207 -1.89 -17.79 8.15
CA ILE A 207 -2.98 -16.84 8.33
C ILE A 207 -2.71 -15.54 7.56
N VAL A 208 -1.52 -14.97 7.70
CA VAL A 208 -1.10 -13.77 6.97
C VAL A 208 -1.14 -14.04 5.46
N ALA A 209 -0.58 -15.16 5.01
CA ALA A 209 -0.57 -15.52 3.59
C ALA A 209 -1.98 -15.67 3.00
N ASN A 210 -2.86 -16.37 3.70
CA ASN A 210 -4.25 -16.56 3.28
C ASN A 210 -5.03 -15.23 3.24
N PHE A 211 -4.75 -14.33 4.18
CA PHE A 211 -5.37 -13.01 4.20
C PHE A 211 -4.91 -12.16 3.00
N TYR A 212 -3.61 -12.04 2.78
CA TYR A 212 -3.05 -11.29 1.64
C TYR A 212 -3.46 -11.89 0.29
N ALA A 213 -3.63 -13.21 0.22
CA ALA A 213 -4.10 -13.89 -0.99
C ALA A 213 -5.53 -13.50 -1.40
N ARG A 214 -6.33 -12.91 -0.51
CA ARG A 214 -7.68 -12.40 -0.83
C ARG A 214 -7.64 -11.16 -1.72
N ALA A 215 -6.62 -10.30 -1.58
CA ALA A 215 -6.39 -9.20 -2.51
C ALA A 215 -6.06 -9.70 -3.91
N GLY A 216 -6.36 -8.92 -4.94
CA GLY A 216 -6.02 -9.26 -6.31
C GLY A 216 -6.93 -8.62 -7.35
N PHE A 217 -6.48 -8.71 -8.58
CA PHE A 217 -7.22 -8.34 -9.77
C PHE A 217 -8.01 -9.57 -10.28
N VAL A 218 -9.24 -9.38 -10.69
CA VAL A 218 -10.10 -10.47 -11.14
C VAL A 218 -10.87 -10.13 -12.43
N HIS A 219 -11.10 -11.14 -13.25
CA HIS A 219 -12.08 -11.09 -14.32
C HIS A 219 -13.39 -11.72 -13.85
N LEU A 220 -14.46 -10.96 -13.94
CA LEU A 220 -15.79 -11.40 -13.52
C LEU A 220 -16.50 -12.22 -14.63
N ASN A 221 -17.53 -12.95 -14.23
CA ASN A 221 -18.31 -13.77 -15.16
C ASN A 221 -19.07 -12.95 -16.22
N ASN A 222 -19.33 -11.66 -15.96
CA ASN A 222 -19.94 -10.72 -16.90
C ASN A 222 -18.94 -9.97 -17.79
N ASN A 223 -17.68 -10.45 -17.87
CA ASN A 223 -16.55 -9.83 -18.56
C ASN A 223 -16.11 -8.46 -18.02
N ALA A 224 -16.64 -8.00 -16.89
CA ALA A 224 -16.09 -6.84 -16.17
C ALA A 224 -14.82 -7.24 -15.40
N THR A 225 -14.06 -6.25 -14.99
CA THR A 225 -12.87 -6.43 -14.15
C THR A 225 -13.06 -5.73 -12.82
N GLY A 226 -12.52 -6.28 -11.75
CA GLY A 226 -12.50 -5.68 -10.44
C GLY A 226 -11.18 -5.94 -9.74
N SER A 227 -10.84 -5.11 -8.77
CA SER A 227 -9.58 -5.28 -8.03
C SER A 227 -9.73 -4.92 -6.56
N VAL A 228 -8.97 -5.60 -5.71
CA VAL A 228 -8.70 -5.21 -4.33
C VAL A 228 -7.20 -5.05 -4.18
N THR A 229 -6.75 -3.81 -4.04
CA THR A 229 -5.38 -3.48 -3.67
C THR A 229 -5.32 -3.36 -2.15
N TYR A 230 -4.41 -4.07 -1.53
CA TYR A 230 -4.27 -4.08 -0.07
C TYR A 230 -2.94 -3.48 0.35
N ILE A 231 -2.99 -2.50 1.26
CA ILE A 231 -1.80 -1.90 1.89
C ILE A 231 -2.01 -1.93 3.40
N GLY A 232 -1.23 -2.77 4.09
CA GLY A 232 -1.23 -2.83 5.54
C GLY A 232 -0.11 -1.97 6.14
N THR A 233 -0.31 -1.44 7.36
CA THR A 233 0.80 -0.90 8.14
C THR A 233 1.23 -1.88 9.20
N VAL A 234 2.51 -1.83 9.53
CA VAL A 234 3.09 -2.58 10.64
C VAL A 234 3.85 -1.60 11.52
N SER A 235 3.59 -1.67 12.83
CA SER A 235 4.30 -0.89 13.83
C SER A 235 5.18 -1.83 14.66
N PRO A 236 6.40 -2.16 14.18
CA PRO A 236 7.25 -3.10 14.89
C PRO A 236 7.70 -2.52 16.23
N ALA A 237 7.68 -3.34 17.27
CA ALA A 237 8.14 -2.94 18.59
C ALA A 237 9.62 -2.54 18.54
N GLY A 238 9.94 -1.33 19.05
CA GLY A 238 11.30 -0.81 19.02
C GLY A 238 11.90 -0.59 17.62
N GLY A 239 11.05 -0.54 16.56
CA GLY A 239 11.51 -0.39 15.17
C GLY A 239 12.17 -1.66 14.60
N ASN A 240 12.05 -2.80 15.25
CA ASN A 240 12.69 -4.05 14.82
C ASN A 240 11.94 -4.68 13.64
N LEU A 241 12.41 -4.48 12.42
CA LEU A 241 11.84 -5.07 11.20
C LEU A 241 12.02 -6.59 11.09
N LYS A 242 12.72 -7.23 12.04
CA LYS A 242 12.92 -8.70 12.10
C LYS A 242 11.90 -9.39 13.01
N GLU A 243 10.90 -8.68 13.53
CA GLU A 243 9.83 -9.30 14.31
C GLU A 243 9.00 -10.27 13.45
N PRO A 244 8.34 -11.29 14.04
CA PRO A 244 7.61 -12.32 13.29
C PRO A 244 6.53 -11.77 12.36
N VAL A 245 5.79 -10.73 12.76
CA VAL A 245 4.71 -10.14 11.95
C VAL A 245 5.29 -9.51 10.68
N THR A 246 6.32 -8.68 10.83
CA THR A 246 7.01 -8.02 9.70
C THR A 246 7.63 -9.05 8.76
N GLU A 247 8.34 -10.04 9.30
CA GLU A 247 8.99 -11.09 8.50
C GLU A 247 7.99 -11.97 7.74
N ASN A 248 6.87 -12.35 8.35
CA ASN A 248 5.83 -13.12 7.67
C ASN A 248 5.11 -12.27 6.61
N THR A 249 4.92 -10.98 6.87
CA THR A 249 4.32 -10.06 5.89
C THR A 249 5.24 -9.84 4.69
N LYS A 250 6.56 -9.69 4.89
CA LYS A 250 7.56 -9.60 3.81
C LYS A 250 7.51 -10.77 2.84
N LYS A 251 7.22 -11.99 3.32
CA LYS A 251 7.16 -13.19 2.48
C LYS A 251 6.00 -13.17 1.50
N VAL A 252 4.91 -12.49 1.84
CA VAL A 252 3.65 -12.52 1.06
C VAL A 252 3.35 -11.21 0.34
N ALA A 253 3.64 -10.06 0.93
CA ALA A 253 3.48 -8.77 0.29
C ALA A 253 4.50 -8.57 -0.85
N ARG A 254 4.03 -7.99 -1.95
CA ARG A 254 4.88 -7.73 -3.12
C ARG A 254 5.57 -6.38 -3.08
N CYS A 255 5.01 -5.43 -2.36
CA CYS A 255 5.61 -4.11 -2.12
C CYS A 255 5.93 -3.94 -0.63
N PHE A 256 7.08 -3.34 -0.38
CA PHE A 256 7.59 -3.05 0.96
C PHE A 256 8.08 -1.61 1.01
N TYR A 257 7.46 -0.81 1.86
CA TYR A 257 7.76 0.61 2.01
C TYR A 257 8.28 0.88 3.43
N ALA A 258 9.55 0.58 3.67
CA ALA A 258 10.18 0.75 4.98
C ALA A 258 10.29 2.23 5.35
N LEU A 259 9.59 2.65 6.40
CA LEU A 259 9.79 3.99 6.96
C LEU A 259 10.94 3.97 7.95
N GLU A 260 11.83 4.93 7.82
CA GLU A 260 13.07 5.04 8.56
C GLU A 260 13.06 6.25 9.49
N GLN A 261 13.44 6.04 10.76
CA GLN A 261 13.48 7.10 11.76
C GLN A 261 14.50 8.17 11.41
N GLU A 262 15.68 7.79 10.91
CA GLU A 262 16.72 8.73 10.52
C GLU A 262 16.26 9.72 9.46
N ARG A 263 15.48 9.27 8.46
CA ARG A 263 14.90 10.16 7.45
C ARG A 263 13.89 11.12 8.07
N ALA A 264 13.04 10.63 8.98
CA ALA A 264 12.05 11.44 9.68
C ALA A 264 12.73 12.50 10.58
N ASP A 265 13.81 12.13 11.28
CA ASP A 265 14.60 13.04 12.12
C ASP A 265 15.25 14.16 11.28
N ARG A 266 15.67 13.83 10.06
CA ARG A 266 16.16 14.79 9.05
C ARG A 266 15.05 15.55 8.33
N LYS A 267 13.78 15.34 8.69
CA LYS A 267 12.58 15.93 8.04
C LYS A 267 12.45 15.61 6.54
N ARG A 268 12.97 14.47 6.11
CA ARG A 268 12.87 13.98 4.72
C ARG A 268 11.61 13.12 4.58
N TYR A 269 10.53 13.72 4.17
CA TYR A 269 9.23 13.04 4.00
C TYR A 269 8.84 12.89 2.53
N PRO A 270 8.11 11.78 2.17
CA PRO A 270 7.85 10.60 3.00
C PRO A 270 9.13 9.91 3.46
N ALA A 271 9.17 9.45 4.71
CA ALA A 271 10.38 8.87 5.30
C ALA A 271 10.68 7.44 4.80
N VAL A 272 10.31 7.13 3.57
CA VAL A 272 10.52 5.82 2.92
C VAL A 272 12.00 5.64 2.61
N ASN A 273 12.61 4.57 3.14
CA ASN A 273 13.98 4.20 2.81
C ASN A 273 14.04 3.64 1.38
N PRO A 274 14.73 4.29 0.44
CA PRO A 274 14.74 3.90 -0.97
C PRO A 274 15.54 2.61 -1.24
N ILE A 275 16.43 2.23 -0.33
CA ILE A 275 17.34 1.09 -0.48
C ILE A 275 16.71 -0.18 0.07
N GLU A 276 16.07 -0.09 1.25
CA GLU A 276 15.40 -1.23 1.86
C GLU A 276 14.02 -1.51 1.27
N SER A 277 13.37 -0.48 0.75
CA SER A 277 12.06 -0.62 0.11
C SER A 277 12.16 -1.25 -1.27
N TYR A 278 11.15 -2.03 -1.63
CA TYR A 278 11.10 -2.69 -2.93
C TYR A 278 9.68 -2.84 -3.45
N SER A 279 9.59 -3.04 -4.77
CA SER A 279 8.42 -3.55 -5.45
C SER A 279 8.82 -4.71 -6.35
N LYS A 280 8.26 -5.89 -6.12
CA LYS A 280 8.49 -7.06 -6.97
C LYS A 280 7.74 -6.97 -8.30
N TYR A 281 6.82 -6.04 -8.45
CA TYR A 281 6.07 -5.85 -9.70
C TYR A 281 6.95 -5.34 -10.83
N ILE A 282 8.02 -4.60 -10.53
CA ILE A 282 8.99 -4.12 -11.54
C ILE A 282 9.64 -5.28 -12.32
N GLU A 283 9.77 -6.45 -11.69
CA GLU A 283 10.40 -7.62 -12.29
C GLU A 283 9.48 -8.37 -13.26
N TYR A 284 8.17 -8.07 -13.26
CA TYR A 284 7.21 -8.79 -14.08
C TYR A 284 7.19 -8.26 -15.53
N PRO A 285 7.34 -9.14 -16.54
CA PRO A 285 7.34 -8.74 -17.95
C PRO A 285 6.07 -7.98 -18.34
N GLU A 286 4.91 -8.39 -17.84
CA GLU A 286 3.62 -7.77 -18.12
C GLU A 286 3.56 -6.33 -17.60
N PHE A 287 4.16 -6.07 -16.44
CA PHE A 287 4.27 -4.72 -15.88
C PHE A 287 5.24 -3.86 -16.69
N GLN A 288 6.40 -4.41 -17.07
CA GLN A 288 7.39 -3.70 -17.88
C GLN A 288 6.81 -3.30 -19.25
N GLU A 289 6.08 -4.19 -19.90
CA GLU A 289 5.39 -3.92 -21.16
C GLU A 289 4.32 -2.82 -20.98
N TYR A 290 3.55 -2.90 -19.89
CA TYR A 290 2.54 -1.88 -19.57
C TYR A 290 3.19 -0.49 -19.40
N ILE A 291 4.26 -0.38 -18.61
CA ILE A 291 4.97 0.87 -18.37
C ILE A 291 5.59 1.41 -19.66
N ALA A 292 6.24 0.56 -20.46
CA ALA A 292 6.84 0.95 -21.73
C ALA A 292 5.82 1.53 -22.72
N LYS A 293 4.59 1.01 -22.70
CA LYS A 293 3.51 1.45 -23.59
C LYS A 293 2.80 2.73 -23.12
N HIS A 294 2.63 2.89 -21.80
CA HIS A 294 1.77 3.94 -21.25
C HIS A 294 2.54 5.13 -20.65
N ILE A 295 3.80 4.94 -20.31
CA ILE A 295 4.66 5.98 -19.76
C ILE A 295 5.88 6.18 -20.68
N SER A 296 6.92 5.37 -20.52
CA SER A 296 8.15 5.47 -21.29
C SER A 296 8.87 4.11 -21.37
N PRO A 297 9.41 3.75 -22.56
CA PRO A 297 10.23 2.53 -22.69
C PRO A 297 11.48 2.52 -21.81
N GLU A 298 12.03 3.70 -21.50
CA GLU A 298 13.25 3.85 -20.71
C GLU A 298 12.99 3.97 -19.19
N TRP A 299 11.72 4.01 -18.77
CA TRP A 299 11.35 4.25 -17.37
C TRP A 299 12.04 3.29 -16.40
N ILE A 300 11.93 1.99 -16.63
CA ILE A 300 12.48 0.96 -15.75
C ILE A 300 14.01 1.05 -15.67
N GLU A 301 14.68 1.31 -16.80
CA GLU A 301 16.12 1.51 -16.84
C GLU A 301 16.55 2.71 -15.99
N LYS A 302 15.87 3.85 -16.16
CA LYS A 302 16.13 5.07 -15.40
C LYS A 302 15.88 4.89 -13.90
N VAL A 303 14.82 4.17 -13.53
CA VAL A 303 14.56 3.83 -12.13
C VAL A 303 15.67 2.96 -11.53
N ASN A 304 16.13 1.96 -12.25
CA ASN A 304 17.24 1.12 -11.79
C ASN A 304 18.55 1.92 -11.68
N GLU A 305 18.79 2.86 -12.60
CA GLU A 305 19.95 3.75 -12.53
C GLU A 305 19.92 4.62 -11.27
N ILE A 306 18.80 5.29 -10.97
CA ILE A 306 18.71 6.11 -9.74
C ILE A 306 18.85 5.28 -8.48
N LYS A 307 18.28 4.07 -8.42
CA LYS A 307 18.46 3.15 -7.28
C LYS A 307 19.93 2.79 -7.06
N THR A 308 20.64 2.46 -8.13
CA THR A 308 22.08 2.15 -8.07
C THR A 308 22.90 3.35 -7.58
N ARG A 309 22.57 4.55 -8.06
CA ARG A 309 23.24 5.79 -7.63
C ARG A 309 22.98 6.13 -6.16
N MET A 310 21.74 5.93 -5.69
CA MET A 310 21.40 6.11 -4.27
C MET A 310 22.14 5.12 -3.36
N LEU A 311 22.24 3.85 -3.76
CA LEU A 311 23.03 2.86 -3.02
C LEU A 311 24.49 3.28 -2.93
N ARG A 312 25.09 3.70 -4.05
CA ARG A 312 26.47 4.18 -4.07
C ARG A 312 26.65 5.45 -3.26
N GLY A 313 25.70 6.38 -3.30
CA GLY A 313 25.71 7.58 -2.48
C GLY A 313 25.69 7.28 -0.97
N LYS A 314 24.92 6.28 -0.54
CA LYS A 314 24.91 5.82 0.87
C LYS A 314 26.26 5.26 1.29
N GLU A 315 26.86 4.38 0.49
CA GLU A 315 28.20 3.82 0.77
C GLU A 315 29.25 4.93 0.93
N ILE A 316 29.20 5.92 0.04
CA ILE A 316 30.11 7.08 0.08
C ILE A 316 29.83 7.94 1.31
N SER A 317 28.58 8.22 1.64
CA SER A 317 28.23 8.95 2.86
C SER A 317 28.78 8.29 4.11
N GLU A 318 28.74 6.98 4.21
CA GLU A 318 29.34 6.23 5.32
C GLU A 318 30.87 6.39 5.35
N GLN A 319 31.53 6.39 4.19
CA GLN A 319 32.98 6.64 4.10
C GLN A 319 33.35 8.06 4.50
N ILE A 320 32.61 9.06 4.04
CA ILE A 320 32.80 10.46 4.44
C ILE A 320 32.65 10.63 5.95
N ASN A 321 31.65 10.00 6.55
CA ASN A 321 31.42 10.05 8.01
C ASN A 321 32.56 9.43 8.81
N ILE A 322 33.29 8.45 8.25
CA ILE A 322 34.42 7.79 8.93
C ILE A 322 35.74 8.55 8.70
N LEU A 323 36.00 8.98 7.46
CA LEU A 323 37.28 9.51 7.03
C LEU A 323 37.37 11.06 7.08
N GLY A 324 36.20 11.71 7.16
CA GLY A 324 36.07 13.17 6.98
C GLY A 324 36.08 13.59 5.50
N ASP A 325 35.67 14.83 5.27
CA ASP A 325 35.52 15.39 3.92
C ASP A 325 36.85 15.43 3.14
N ASP A 326 37.94 15.75 3.81
CA ASP A 326 39.29 15.80 3.22
C ASP A 326 39.91 14.41 3.00
N GLY A 327 39.33 13.38 3.61
CA GLY A 327 39.84 12.00 3.57
C GLY A 327 39.37 11.18 2.36
N VAL A 328 38.47 11.72 1.53
CA VAL A 328 37.90 11.03 0.38
C VAL A 328 38.18 11.79 -0.93
N PRO A 329 38.26 11.08 -2.08
CA PRO A 329 38.42 11.72 -3.39
C PRO A 329 37.27 12.69 -3.72
N VAL A 330 37.57 13.78 -4.45
CA VAL A 330 36.58 14.77 -4.90
C VAL A 330 35.43 14.14 -5.67
N GLU A 331 35.69 13.12 -6.49
CA GLU A 331 34.69 12.37 -7.24
C GLU A 331 33.63 11.69 -6.35
N TYR A 332 33.98 11.36 -5.09
CA TYR A 332 33.03 10.79 -4.12
C TYR A 332 32.04 11.86 -3.67
N HIS A 333 32.48 13.08 -3.44
CA HIS A 333 31.60 14.19 -3.13
C HIS A 333 30.62 14.46 -4.29
N VAL A 334 31.08 14.47 -5.52
CA VAL A 334 30.21 14.59 -6.70
C VAL A 334 29.15 13.47 -6.75
N THR A 335 29.57 12.25 -6.47
CA THR A 335 28.64 11.09 -6.47
C THR A 335 27.64 11.21 -5.32
N PHE A 336 28.07 11.63 -4.14
CA PHE A 336 27.21 11.88 -2.99
C PHE A 336 26.16 12.96 -3.33
N TRP A 337 26.55 14.10 -3.89
CA TRP A 337 25.62 15.18 -4.23
C TRP A 337 24.65 14.82 -5.34
N LYS A 338 25.06 13.98 -6.30
CA LYS A 338 24.13 13.40 -7.27
C LYS A 338 23.07 12.51 -6.61
N SER A 339 23.45 11.75 -5.59
CA SER A 339 22.50 10.96 -4.77
C SER A 339 21.56 11.85 -3.95
N GLU A 340 22.08 12.93 -3.35
CA GLU A 340 21.28 13.93 -2.64
C GLU A 340 20.27 14.64 -3.57
N LEU A 341 20.66 14.93 -4.81
CA LEU A 341 19.75 15.49 -5.82
C LEU A 341 18.59 14.54 -6.12
N ILE A 342 18.86 13.24 -6.24
CA ILE A 342 17.82 12.23 -6.45
C ILE A 342 16.87 12.21 -5.24
N ASP A 343 17.41 12.22 -4.02
CA ASP A 343 16.62 12.25 -2.80
C ASP A 343 15.72 13.50 -2.77
N PHE A 344 16.31 14.67 -3.02
CA PHE A 344 15.61 15.94 -2.92
C PHE A 344 14.50 16.10 -3.96
N VAL A 345 14.72 15.66 -5.20
CA VAL A 345 13.75 15.85 -6.29
C VAL A 345 12.73 14.71 -6.38
N ILE A 346 13.17 13.46 -6.24
CA ILE A 346 12.31 12.29 -6.48
C ILE A 346 11.68 11.78 -5.18
N LEU A 347 12.45 11.69 -4.08
CA LEU A 347 11.97 11.04 -2.87
C LEU A 347 11.22 11.97 -1.92
N GLN A 348 11.66 13.22 -1.78
CA GLN A 348 11.00 14.17 -0.91
C GLN A 348 9.78 14.77 -1.60
N GLN A 349 8.66 14.77 -0.88
CA GLN A 349 7.38 15.30 -1.37
C GLN A 349 6.59 15.85 -0.20
N ASP A 350 6.18 17.11 -0.30
CA ASP A 350 5.37 17.76 0.73
C ASP A 350 3.89 17.41 0.53
N ALA A 351 3.36 16.60 1.45
CA ALA A 351 1.95 16.19 1.44
C ALA A 351 0.95 17.33 1.74
N PHE A 352 1.44 18.46 2.23
CA PHE A 352 0.62 19.62 2.61
C PHE A 352 0.71 20.78 1.62
N ASP A 353 1.67 20.76 0.70
CA ASP A 353 1.78 21.75 -0.39
C ASP A 353 0.74 21.47 -1.48
N ALA A 354 0.05 22.50 -1.95
CA ALA A 354 -1.03 22.37 -2.93
C ALA A 354 -0.57 21.82 -4.29
N ILE A 355 0.69 22.01 -4.66
CA ILE A 355 1.26 21.59 -5.94
C ILE A 355 2.04 20.29 -5.80
N ASP A 356 2.82 20.15 -4.73
CA ASP A 356 3.72 19.01 -4.53
C ASP A 356 3.03 17.78 -3.96
N ALA A 357 1.90 17.96 -3.25
CA ALA A 357 1.15 16.87 -2.64
C ALA A 357 0.75 15.78 -3.64
N VAL A 358 0.50 16.15 -4.90
CA VAL A 358 0.15 15.22 -5.99
C VAL A 358 1.07 15.44 -7.17
N THR A 359 1.75 14.39 -7.59
CA THR A 359 2.58 14.44 -8.80
C THR A 359 2.03 13.47 -9.84
N PRO A 360 1.36 13.96 -10.92
CA PRO A 360 0.89 13.11 -12.02
C PRO A 360 2.05 12.39 -12.71
N LEU A 361 1.80 11.22 -13.31
CA LEU A 361 2.83 10.38 -13.95
C LEU A 361 3.65 11.12 -15.00
N GLN A 362 3.04 11.97 -15.82
CA GLN A 362 3.78 12.77 -16.82
C GLN A 362 4.79 13.72 -16.18
N ARG A 363 4.45 14.31 -15.03
CA ARG A 363 5.38 15.16 -14.28
C ARG A 363 6.46 14.33 -13.61
N GLN A 364 6.14 13.14 -13.13
CA GLN A 364 7.12 12.19 -12.58
C GLN A 364 8.11 11.75 -13.63
N GLU A 365 7.65 11.42 -14.85
CA GLU A 365 8.52 11.11 -15.99
C GLU A 365 9.46 12.26 -16.32
N PHE A 366 8.94 13.47 -16.44
CA PHE A 366 9.75 14.66 -16.69
C PHE A 366 10.82 14.89 -15.62
N MET A 367 10.45 14.75 -14.34
CA MET A 367 11.37 14.90 -13.21
C MET A 367 12.46 13.82 -13.24
N LEU A 368 12.08 12.57 -13.49
CA LEU A 368 13.01 11.45 -13.61
C LEU A 368 14.01 11.68 -14.74
N ASP A 369 13.55 12.10 -15.91
CA ASP A 369 14.40 12.41 -17.05
C ASP A 369 15.42 13.51 -16.75
N ARG A 370 14.98 14.59 -16.11
CA ARG A 370 15.85 15.70 -15.74
C ARG A 370 16.92 15.29 -14.75
N VAL A 371 16.52 14.58 -13.69
CA VAL A 371 17.44 14.10 -12.67
C VAL A 371 18.48 13.13 -13.26
N VAL A 372 18.04 12.16 -14.06
CA VAL A 372 18.94 11.20 -14.70
C VAL A 372 19.93 11.90 -15.64
N ASN A 373 19.48 12.87 -16.43
CA ASN A 373 20.35 13.64 -17.33
C ASN A 373 21.43 14.41 -16.55
N VAL A 374 21.06 15.06 -15.44
CA VAL A 374 22.05 15.74 -14.57
C VAL A 374 23.00 14.71 -13.96
N CYS A 375 22.50 13.57 -13.50
CA CYS A 375 23.36 12.52 -12.95
C CYS A 375 24.34 11.90 -13.97
N ARG A 376 23.98 11.86 -15.24
CA ARG A 376 24.85 11.39 -16.35
C ARG A 376 25.87 12.45 -16.77
N SER A 377 25.65 13.72 -16.45
CA SER A 377 26.61 14.79 -16.77
C SER A 377 27.90 14.62 -15.98
N GLU A 378 29.03 14.94 -16.61
CA GLU A 378 30.33 14.98 -15.95
C GLU A 378 30.54 16.33 -15.30
N PHE A 379 30.92 16.34 -14.03
CA PHE A 379 31.33 17.51 -13.28
C PHE A 379 32.78 17.34 -12.87
N LYS A 380 33.60 18.35 -13.12
CA LYS A 380 35.03 18.35 -12.76
C LYS A 380 35.29 19.51 -11.83
N PHE A 381 35.80 19.17 -10.67
CA PHE A 381 36.19 20.12 -9.64
C PHE A 381 37.63 19.83 -9.21
N ASP A 382 38.38 20.87 -8.88
CA ASP A 382 39.76 20.73 -8.47
C ASP A 382 39.91 20.38 -6.98
N ASN A 383 38.92 20.75 -6.18
CA ASN A 383 38.93 20.49 -4.75
C ASN A 383 37.51 20.36 -4.17
N PHE A 384 37.43 19.90 -2.92
CA PHE A 384 36.18 19.68 -2.21
C PHE A 384 35.33 20.95 -2.04
N LEU A 385 35.96 22.11 -1.78
CA LEU A 385 35.22 23.35 -1.56
C LEU A 385 34.43 23.79 -2.79
N GLU A 386 34.97 23.56 -3.99
CA GLU A 386 34.26 23.84 -5.23
C GLU A 386 33.02 22.95 -5.47
N VAL A 387 32.99 21.78 -4.83
CA VAL A 387 31.80 20.91 -4.90
C VAL A 387 30.69 21.41 -3.98
N MET A 388 31.07 22.14 -2.90
CA MET A 388 30.13 22.64 -1.91
C MET A 388 29.50 23.98 -2.29
N ASP A 389 30.21 24.80 -3.09
CA ASP A 389 29.73 26.08 -3.65
C ASP A 389 28.80 25.85 -4.84
#